data_8bacb645726ae9e0395f0b9e91386b6b
#
_entry.id   8bacb645726ae9e0395f0b9e91386b6b
#
_cell.length_a   1.000
_cell.length_b   1.000
_cell.length_c   1.000
_cell.angle_alpha   90.00
_cell.angle_beta   90.00
_cell.angle_gamma   90.00
#
_symmetry.space_group_name_H-M   'P 1'
#
loop_
_entity.id
_entity.type
_entity.pdbx_description
1 polymer ?
#
loop_
_entity_poly.entity_id
_entity_poly.type
_entity_poly.pdbx_seq_one_letter_code
_entity_poly.pdbx_strand_id
1 'polypeptide(L)'
;MATSSGEHHPRNGARRDSRWAVPIRWVFPWWYLSGAVATMAILILVDPDGSLATVAFWGPTIGIAIQDRERAARARLNRGLPVDRRSLLSPPWLEPTCAVLLTGVAVGLGMLINALFGHGTSVTTWVGAGVFLGSAASFVALVLVLRSRRRRRSSGAGGQPDDVS
;
A
#
# COMPACT_ATOMS: atom_id res chain seq x y z
N MET A 1 -55.25 -39.45 -12.63
CA MET A 1 -54.90 -38.08 -13.10
C MET A 1 -54.13 -37.38 -12.02
N ALA A 2 -52.81 -37.37 -12.14
CA ALA A 2 -51.92 -36.73 -11.17
C ALA A 2 -51.26 -35.51 -11.87
N THR A 3 -51.62 -34.33 -11.41
CA THR A 3 -51.08 -33.05 -11.87
C THR A 3 -49.77 -32.79 -11.14
N SER A 4 -48.66 -32.96 -11.84
CA SER A 4 -47.31 -32.59 -11.42
C SER A 4 -47.16 -31.05 -11.47
N SER A 5 -47.22 -30.41 -10.29
CA SER A 5 -46.85 -28.98 -10.13
C SER A 5 -45.33 -28.83 -10.19
N GLY A 6 -44.84 -28.36 -11.32
CA GLY A 6 -43.45 -28.02 -11.49
C GLY A 6 -43.08 -26.82 -10.64
N GLU A 7 -42.32 -27.05 -9.58
CA GLU A 7 -41.64 -25.99 -8.80
C GLU A 7 -40.61 -25.28 -9.67
N HIS A 8 -40.96 -24.09 -10.11
CA HIS A 8 -40.01 -23.14 -10.70
C HIS A 8 -39.07 -22.64 -9.60
N HIS A 9 -37.91 -23.27 -9.52
CA HIS A 9 -36.78 -22.74 -8.77
C HIS A 9 -36.31 -21.43 -9.45
N PRO A 10 -36.42 -20.28 -8.81
CA PRO A 10 -35.85 -19.05 -9.36
C PRO A 10 -34.31 -19.20 -9.37
N ARG A 11 -33.77 -19.38 -10.57
CA ARG A 11 -32.34 -19.39 -10.82
C ARG A 11 -31.75 -18.09 -10.28
N ASN A 12 -30.98 -18.20 -9.20
CA ASN A 12 -30.07 -17.17 -8.63
C ASN A 12 -28.96 -16.74 -9.65
N GLY A 13 -29.40 -16.19 -10.78
CA GLY A 13 -28.51 -15.72 -11.86
C GLY A 13 -27.98 -14.28 -11.71
N ALA A 14 -28.42 -13.55 -10.66
CA ALA A 14 -28.16 -12.10 -10.57
C ALA A 14 -27.00 -11.70 -9.68
N ARG A 15 -26.04 -12.59 -9.37
CA ARG A 15 -24.95 -12.28 -8.43
C ARG A 15 -23.56 -12.12 -9.07
N ARG A 16 -23.45 -11.92 -10.39
CA ARG A 16 -22.12 -11.87 -11.05
C ARG A 16 -21.60 -10.50 -11.45
N ASP A 17 -22.35 -9.42 -11.38
CA ASP A 17 -21.96 -8.15 -12.01
C ASP A 17 -21.56 -7.01 -11.08
N SER A 18 -21.37 -7.24 -9.78
CA SER A 18 -20.88 -6.20 -8.88
C SER A 18 -19.33 -6.18 -8.72
N ARG A 19 -18.59 -6.36 -9.84
CA ARG A 19 -17.12 -6.28 -9.79
C ARG A 19 -16.59 -4.90 -9.40
N TRP A 20 -17.46 -3.89 -9.32
CA TRP A 20 -17.10 -2.48 -9.08
C TRP A 20 -17.77 -1.87 -7.85
N ALA A 21 -18.05 -2.67 -6.82
CA ALA A 21 -18.78 -2.21 -5.64
C ALA A 21 -18.02 -1.18 -4.77
N VAL A 22 -16.72 -0.96 -4.98
CA VAL A 22 -15.93 0.00 -4.20
C VAL A 22 -15.50 1.15 -5.10
N PRO A 23 -15.87 2.42 -4.77
CA PRO A 23 -15.43 3.58 -5.53
C PRO A 23 -13.90 3.66 -5.55
N ILE A 24 -13.30 3.79 -6.73
CA ILE A 24 -11.85 3.85 -6.93
C ILE A 24 -11.18 4.93 -6.07
N ARG A 25 -11.88 6.04 -5.82
CA ARG A 25 -11.44 7.14 -4.95
C ARG A 25 -11.14 6.71 -3.51
N TRP A 26 -11.71 5.60 -3.01
CA TRP A 26 -11.47 5.08 -1.65
C TRP A 26 -10.27 4.14 -1.60
N VAL A 27 -9.97 3.50 -2.72
CA VAL A 27 -8.87 2.56 -2.87
C VAL A 27 -7.59 3.28 -3.29
N PHE A 28 -7.71 4.46 -3.92
CA PHE A 28 -6.59 5.17 -4.49
C PHE A 28 -5.64 5.74 -3.43
N PRO A 29 -4.32 5.45 -3.49
CA PRO A 29 -3.32 5.86 -2.49
C PRO A 29 -2.78 7.27 -2.79
N TRP A 30 -3.54 8.32 -2.46
CA TRP A 30 -3.20 9.72 -2.72
C TRP A 30 -1.83 10.14 -2.18
N TRP A 31 -1.44 9.63 -1.01
CA TRP A 31 -0.14 9.93 -0.42
C TRP A 31 1.03 9.38 -1.25
N TYR A 32 0.88 8.21 -1.85
CA TYR A 32 1.92 7.66 -2.73
C TYR A 32 1.99 8.43 -4.05
N LEU A 33 0.87 8.93 -4.55
CA LEU A 33 0.89 9.83 -5.70
C LEU A 33 1.63 11.13 -5.38
N SER A 34 1.36 11.74 -4.21
CA SER A 34 2.08 12.93 -3.74
C SER A 34 3.58 12.65 -3.60
N GLY A 35 3.97 11.49 -3.07
CA GLY A 35 5.35 11.04 -3.00
C GLY A 35 6.00 10.89 -4.38
N ALA A 36 5.28 10.32 -5.34
CA ALA A 36 5.76 10.17 -6.71
C ALA A 36 6.01 11.53 -7.39
N VAL A 37 5.07 12.47 -7.23
CA VAL A 37 5.21 13.84 -7.76
C VAL A 37 6.38 14.56 -7.09
N ALA A 38 6.52 14.46 -5.76
CA ALA A 38 7.65 15.06 -5.03
C ALA A 38 8.99 14.46 -5.48
N THR A 39 9.08 13.13 -5.62
CA THR A 39 10.28 12.46 -6.13
C THR A 39 10.63 12.97 -7.53
N MET A 40 9.65 13.04 -8.42
CA MET A 40 9.84 13.52 -9.78
C MET A 40 10.32 14.97 -9.81
N ALA A 41 9.73 15.86 -9.01
CA ALA A 41 10.14 17.25 -8.91
C ALA A 41 11.57 17.38 -8.41
N ILE A 42 11.97 16.63 -7.37
CA ILE A 42 13.33 16.65 -6.83
C ILE A 42 14.33 16.14 -7.87
N LEU A 43 14.04 15.02 -8.54
CA LEU A 43 14.95 14.44 -9.51
C LEU A 43 15.11 15.32 -10.76
N ILE A 44 14.05 15.98 -11.23
CA ILE A 44 14.17 16.95 -12.34
C ILE A 44 15.09 18.11 -11.98
N LEU A 45 15.11 18.54 -10.72
CA LEU A 45 16.00 19.60 -10.25
C LEU A 45 17.45 19.13 -10.13
N VAL A 46 17.69 17.86 -9.85
CA VAL A 46 19.04 17.27 -9.66
C VAL A 46 19.55 16.68 -10.97
N ASP A 47 18.71 16.05 -11.74
CA ASP A 47 19.04 15.38 -13.00
C ASP A 47 17.79 15.24 -13.89
N PRO A 48 17.67 16.06 -14.95
CA PRO A 48 16.52 16.03 -15.86
C PRO A 48 16.29 14.68 -16.55
N ASP A 49 17.33 13.87 -16.74
CA ASP A 49 17.26 12.57 -17.41
C ASP A 49 16.83 11.43 -16.47
N GLY A 50 16.82 11.66 -15.15
CA GLY A 50 16.48 10.67 -14.12
C GLY A 50 14.99 10.37 -13.97
N SER A 51 14.11 10.99 -14.75
CA SER A 51 12.65 10.86 -14.62
C SER A 51 12.11 9.44 -14.84
N LEU A 52 12.73 8.65 -15.71
CA LEU A 52 12.33 7.26 -15.98
C LEU A 52 12.46 6.33 -14.76
N ALA A 53 13.49 6.53 -13.94
CA ALA A 53 13.67 5.76 -12.70
C ALA A 53 12.51 5.97 -11.73
N THR A 54 11.96 7.19 -11.67
CA THR A 54 10.79 7.52 -10.84
C THR A 54 9.56 6.72 -11.22
N VAL A 55 9.26 6.63 -12.52
CA VAL A 55 8.12 5.87 -13.03
C VAL A 55 8.29 4.38 -12.73
N ALA A 56 9.49 3.83 -12.96
CA ALA A 56 9.81 2.43 -12.71
C ALA A 56 9.68 2.06 -11.21
N PHE A 57 9.98 2.98 -10.29
CA PHE A 57 9.85 2.75 -8.86
C PHE A 57 8.40 2.91 -8.38
N TRP A 58 7.74 4.02 -8.73
CA TRP A 58 6.42 4.35 -8.22
C TRP A 58 5.28 3.61 -8.89
N GLY A 59 5.42 3.23 -10.15
CA GLY A 59 4.41 2.46 -10.87
C GLY A 59 4.02 1.17 -10.14
N PRO A 60 4.96 0.23 -9.91
CA PRO A 60 4.70 -0.99 -9.15
C PRO A 60 4.25 -0.71 -7.71
N THR A 61 4.83 0.28 -7.02
CA THR A 61 4.49 0.63 -5.64
C THR A 61 3.03 1.04 -5.50
N ILE A 62 2.54 1.93 -6.37
CA ILE A 62 1.14 2.35 -6.41
C ILE A 62 0.24 1.17 -6.80
N GLY A 63 0.66 0.37 -7.79
CA GLY A 63 -0.09 -0.82 -8.23
C GLY A 63 -0.31 -1.83 -7.10
N ILE A 64 0.74 -2.16 -6.34
CA ILE A 64 0.67 -3.07 -5.18
C ILE A 64 -0.26 -2.48 -4.10
N ALA A 65 -0.13 -1.18 -3.79
CA ALA A 65 -0.97 -0.51 -2.80
C ALA A 65 -2.46 -0.55 -3.17
N ILE A 66 -2.80 -0.38 -4.45
CA ILE A 66 -4.17 -0.50 -4.95
C ILE A 66 -4.67 -1.94 -4.79
N GLN A 67 -3.89 -2.93 -5.21
CA GLN A 67 -4.26 -4.35 -5.10
C GLN A 67 -4.50 -4.78 -3.65
N ASP A 68 -3.64 -4.37 -2.72
CA ASP A 68 -3.80 -4.72 -1.30
C ASP A 68 -5.06 -4.11 -0.70
N ARG A 69 -5.39 -2.86 -1.05
CA ARG A 69 -6.63 -2.22 -0.62
C ARG A 69 -7.87 -2.88 -1.22
N GLU A 70 -7.79 -3.25 -2.48
CA GLU A 70 -8.88 -3.95 -3.15
C GLU A 70 -9.13 -5.31 -2.51
N ARG A 71 -8.08 -6.07 -2.19
CA ARG A 71 -8.18 -7.34 -1.44
C ARG A 71 -8.79 -7.14 -0.06
N ALA A 72 -8.34 -6.12 0.68
CA ALA A 72 -8.89 -5.78 1.99
C ALA A 72 -10.37 -5.38 1.92
N ALA A 73 -10.76 -4.60 0.91
CA ALA A 73 -12.15 -4.21 0.67
C ALA A 73 -13.03 -5.42 0.36
N ARG A 74 -12.58 -6.31 -0.52
CA ARG A 74 -13.30 -7.56 -0.84
C ARG A 74 -13.46 -8.47 0.39
N ALA A 75 -12.38 -8.62 1.19
CA ALA A 75 -12.44 -9.42 2.41
C ALA A 75 -13.45 -8.88 3.44
N ARG A 76 -13.63 -7.56 3.52
CA ARG A 76 -14.63 -6.92 4.37
C ARG A 76 -16.05 -7.11 3.84
N LEU A 77 -16.25 -6.90 2.54
CA LEU A 77 -17.53 -7.12 1.88
C LEU A 77 -18.01 -8.56 2.05
N ASN A 78 -17.10 -9.54 1.93
CA ASN A 78 -17.43 -10.94 2.14
C ASN A 78 -17.86 -11.28 3.59
N ARG A 79 -17.47 -10.45 4.56
CA ARG A 79 -17.88 -10.54 5.96
C ARG A 79 -19.13 -9.70 6.28
N GLY A 80 -19.74 -9.03 5.31
CA GLY A 80 -20.88 -8.14 5.51
C GLY A 80 -20.55 -6.85 6.28
N LEU A 81 -19.26 -6.48 6.36
CA LEU A 81 -18.81 -5.28 7.07
C LEU A 81 -18.85 -4.06 6.15
N PRO A 82 -19.19 -2.87 6.68
CA PRO A 82 -19.16 -1.63 5.90
C PRO A 82 -17.73 -1.33 5.42
N VAL A 83 -17.62 -0.87 4.17
CA VAL A 83 -16.35 -0.50 3.56
C VAL A 83 -16.31 1.01 3.47
N ASP A 84 -15.60 1.65 4.39
CA ASP A 84 -15.31 3.07 4.39
C ASP A 84 -13.82 3.31 4.17
N ARG A 85 -13.46 4.48 3.64
CA ARG A 85 -12.05 4.86 3.47
C ARG A 85 -11.26 4.75 4.78
N ARG A 86 -11.84 5.16 5.91
CA ARG A 86 -11.19 5.07 7.24
C ARG A 86 -10.98 3.62 7.68
N SER A 87 -11.84 2.72 7.27
CA SER A 87 -11.74 1.31 7.64
C SER A 87 -10.73 0.53 6.80
N LEU A 88 -10.43 1.00 5.59
CA LEU A 88 -9.39 0.45 4.70
C LEU A 88 -8.00 1.01 5.01
N LEU A 89 -7.95 2.21 5.57
CA LEU A 89 -6.70 2.81 6.01
C LEU A 89 -6.34 2.21 7.37
N SER A 90 -5.19 1.59 7.46
CA SER A 90 -4.43 1.42 8.72
C SER A 90 -4.30 2.79 9.41
N PRO A 91 -3.73 2.89 10.63
CA PRO A 91 -3.67 4.18 11.34
C PRO A 91 -3.36 5.32 10.36
N PRO A 92 -4.07 6.46 10.44
CA PRO A 92 -4.05 7.52 9.40
C PRO A 92 -2.65 8.11 9.15
N TRP A 93 -1.74 7.97 10.11
CA TRP A 93 -0.35 8.43 10.01
C TRP A 93 0.57 7.47 9.23
N LEU A 94 0.19 6.20 9.09
CA LEU A 94 1.05 5.17 8.49
C LEU A 94 1.30 5.44 7.01
N GLU A 95 0.26 5.80 6.28
CA GLU A 95 0.34 6.04 4.85
C GLU A 95 1.24 7.23 4.48
N PRO A 96 1.09 8.43 5.09
CA PRO A 96 2.00 9.54 4.83
C PRO A 96 3.44 9.22 5.26
N THR A 97 3.63 8.53 6.40
CA THR A 97 4.98 8.12 6.83
C THR A 97 5.64 7.17 5.83
N CYS A 98 4.91 6.16 5.35
CA CYS A 98 5.43 5.27 4.31
C CYS A 98 5.73 6.03 3.01
N ALA A 99 4.88 6.97 2.60
CA ALA A 99 5.10 7.77 1.40
C ALA A 99 6.38 8.61 1.51
N VAL A 100 6.62 9.26 2.65
CA VAL A 100 7.83 10.04 2.90
C VAL A 100 9.08 9.15 2.88
N LEU A 101 9.05 8.01 3.55
CA LEU A 101 10.19 7.09 3.57
C LEU A 101 10.49 6.51 2.19
N LEU A 102 9.46 6.14 1.43
CA LEU A 102 9.63 5.65 0.06
C LEU A 102 10.12 6.74 -0.89
N THR A 103 9.70 8.00 -0.69
CA THR A 103 10.27 9.15 -1.41
C THR A 103 11.75 9.27 -1.13
N GLY A 104 12.18 9.19 0.12
CA GLY A 104 13.60 9.20 0.49
C GLY A 104 14.40 8.05 -0.15
N VAL A 105 13.85 6.84 -0.16
CA VAL A 105 14.47 5.69 -0.85
C VAL A 105 14.59 5.95 -2.35
N ALA A 106 13.54 6.45 -2.99
CA ALA A 106 13.53 6.69 -4.44
C ALA A 106 14.51 7.80 -4.85
N VAL A 107 14.54 8.91 -4.09
CA VAL A 107 15.49 10.03 -4.33
C VAL A 107 16.91 9.56 -4.11
N GLY A 108 17.20 8.91 -2.98
CA GLY A 108 18.53 8.41 -2.67
C GLY A 108 19.04 7.41 -3.71
N LEU A 109 18.16 6.50 -4.17
CA LEU A 109 18.48 5.54 -5.24
C LEU A 109 18.74 6.26 -6.57
N GLY A 110 17.93 7.25 -6.93
CA GLY A 110 18.12 8.06 -8.14
C GLY A 110 19.47 8.76 -8.14
N MET A 111 19.85 9.39 -7.01
CA MET A 111 21.15 10.03 -6.86
C MET A 111 22.33 9.02 -6.98
N LEU A 112 22.18 7.82 -6.44
CA LEU A 112 23.20 6.76 -6.55
C LEU A 112 23.34 6.24 -7.99
N ILE A 113 22.22 6.03 -8.67
CA ILE A 113 22.22 5.61 -10.08
C ILE A 113 22.92 6.66 -10.94
N ASN A 114 22.58 7.94 -10.75
CA ASN A 114 23.22 9.04 -11.48
C ASN A 114 24.75 9.09 -11.22
N ALA A 115 25.16 8.87 -9.97
CA ALA A 115 26.57 8.79 -9.62
C ALA A 115 27.29 7.62 -10.31
N LEU A 116 26.65 6.46 -10.46
CA LEU A 116 27.20 5.28 -11.14
C LEU A 116 27.42 5.52 -12.63
N PHE A 117 26.57 6.32 -13.27
CA PHE A 117 26.75 6.69 -14.69
C PHE A 117 27.71 7.86 -14.93
N GLY A 118 28.44 8.29 -13.88
CA GLY A 118 29.51 9.28 -14.00
C GLY A 118 29.05 10.75 -14.02
N HIS A 119 27.76 11.03 -13.79
CA HIS A 119 27.23 12.39 -13.78
C HIS A 119 27.19 12.99 -12.36
N GLY A 120 27.51 12.21 -11.33
CA GLY A 120 27.46 12.64 -9.93
C GLY A 120 28.81 13.11 -9.38
N THR A 121 28.79 14.13 -8.53
CA THR A 121 29.94 14.50 -7.71
C THR A 121 30.08 13.53 -6.52
N SER A 122 31.29 13.47 -5.91
CA SER A 122 31.49 12.66 -4.69
C SER A 122 30.53 13.07 -3.57
N VAL A 123 30.19 14.33 -3.44
CA VAL A 123 29.24 14.83 -2.44
C VAL A 123 27.83 14.30 -2.72
N THR A 124 27.34 14.35 -3.96
CA THR A 124 26.02 13.82 -4.33
C THR A 124 25.92 12.32 -4.08
N THR A 125 27.01 11.57 -4.29
CA THR A 125 27.06 10.13 -3.99
C THR A 125 26.90 9.86 -2.50
N TRP A 126 27.64 10.56 -1.64
CA TRP A 126 27.55 10.38 -0.19
C TRP A 126 26.18 10.81 0.37
N VAL A 127 25.64 11.91 -0.11
CA VAL A 127 24.30 12.38 0.27
C VAL A 127 23.25 11.37 -0.18
N GLY A 128 23.30 10.88 -1.43
CA GLY A 128 22.41 9.87 -1.96
C GLY A 128 22.46 8.57 -1.15
N ALA A 129 23.66 8.09 -0.81
CA ALA A 129 23.83 6.90 0.03
C ALA A 129 23.24 7.09 1.44
N GLY A 130 23.49 8.24 2.07
CA GLY A 130 22.95 8.57 3.39
C GLY A 130 21.43 8.63 3.39
N VAL A 131 20.82 9.30 2.41
CA VAL A 131 19.36 9.39 2.27
C VAL A 131 18.74 8.01 1.99
N PHE A 132 19.34 7.23 1.09
CA PHE A 132 18.88 5.88 0.78
C PHE A 132 18.91 4.96 2.00
N LEU A 133 20.09 4.83 2.64
CA LEU A 133 20.27 3.94 3.78
C LEU A 133 19.44 4.37 4.99
N GLY A 134 19.37 5.67 5.29
CA GLY A 134 18.57 6.22 6.38
C GLY A 134 17.07 5.96 6.18
N SER A 135 16.56 6.21 4.99
CA SER A 135 15.15 5.97 4.65
C SER A 135 14.82 4.48 4.63
N ALA A 136 15.69 3.64 4.05
CA ALA A 136 15.49 2.19 4.02
C ALA A 136 15.51 1.57 5.42
N ALA A 137 16.47 1.96 6.26
CA ALA A 137 16.55 1.50 7.65
C ALA A 137 15.32 1.91 8.46
N SER A 138 14.86 3.17 8.30
CA SER A 138 13.66 3.67 8.95
C SER A 138 12.41 2.93 8.50
N PHE A 139 12.31 2.61 7.22
CA PHE A 139 11.20 1.82 6.67
C PHE A 139 11.18 0.40 7.24
N VAL A 140 12.32 -0.28 7.28
CA VAL A 140 12.46 -1.62 7.89
C VAL A 140 12.09 -1.57 9.37
N ALA A 141 12.60 -0.60 10.13
CA ALA A 141 12.27 -0.43 11.55
C ALA A 141 10.75 -0.23 11.75
N LEU A 142 10.10 0.60 10.92
CA LEU A 142 8.66 0.81 10.95
C LEU A 142 7.90 -0.52 10.73
N VAL A 143 8.29 -1.29 9.72
CA VAL A 143 7.66 -2.58 9.42
C VAL A 143 7.83 -3.57 10.59
N LEU A 144 9.02 -3.65 11.17
CA LEU A 144 9.29 -4.52 12.32
C LEU A 144 8.46 -4.12 13.54
N VAL A 145 8.35 -2.84 13.86
CA VAL A 145 7.52 -2.32 14.96
C VAL A 145 6.05 -2.68 14.73
N LEU A 146 5.53 -2.48 13.53
CA LEU A 146 4.15 -2.83 13.19
C LEU A 146 3.90 -4.34 13.31
N ARG A 147 4.84 -5.16 12.85
CA ARG A 147 4.76 -6.61 12.95
C ARG A 147 4.78 -7.10 14.39
N SER A 148 5.64 -6.52 15.24
CA SER A 148 5.73 -6.87 16.67
C SER A 148 4.44 -6.50 17.43
N ARG A 149 3.87 -5.33 17.15
CA ARG A 149 2.58 -4.89 17.73
C ARG A 149 1.42 -5.82 17.35
N ARG A 150 1.39 -6.32 16.11
CA ARG A 150 0.36 -7.29 15.68
C ARG A 150 0.48 -8.60 16.44
N ARG A 151 1.71 -9.13 16.64
CA ARG A 151 1.94 -10.37 17.38
C ARG A 151 1.49 -10.27 18.84
N ARG A 152 1.76 -9.15 19.51
CA ARG A 152 1.33 -8.94 20.91
C ARG A 152 -0.18 -8.92 21.08
N ARG A 153 -0.91 -8.39 20.10
CA ARG A 153 -2.38 -8.37 20.13
C ARG A 153 -2.99 -9.76 19.96
N SER A 154 -2.42 -10.63 19.16
CA SER A 154 -2.90 -12.01 18.99
C SER A 154 -2.63 -12.88 20.22
N SER A 155 -1.55 -12.66 20.97
CA SER A 155 -1.23 -13.41 22.19
C SER A 155 -2.10 -12.99 23.38
N GLY A 156 -2.62 -11.77 23.43
CA GLY A 156 -3.48 -11.28 24.52
C GLY A 156 -4.95 -11.70 24.42
N ALA A 157 -5.40 -12.15 23.25
CA ALA A 157 -6.80 -12.55 23.03
C ALA A 157 -7.12 -14.01 23.39
N GLY A 158 -6.09 -14.82 23.72
CA GLY A 158 -6.22 -16.25 24.03
C GLY A 158 -6.38 -16.59 25.52
N GLY A 159 -6.45 -15.60 26.40
CA GLY A 159 -6.46 -15.81 27.85
C GLY A 159 -7.80 -15.45 28.50
N GLN A 160 -8.93 -15.90 27.97
CA GLN A 160 -10.18 -15.88 28.71
C GLN A 160 -10.33 -17.24 29.39
N PRO A 161 -10.16 -17.33 30.73
CA PRO A 161 -10.47 -18.55 31.43
C PRO A 161 -11.99 -18.77 31.40
N ASP A 162 -12.39 -19.94 30.91
CA ASP A 162 -13.74 -20.46 31.06
C ASP A 162 -13.97 -20.82 32.56
N ASP A 163 -14.15 -19.80 33.40
CA ASP A 163 -14.67 -19.97 34.73
C ASP A 163 -16.20 -19.80 34.66
N VAL A 164 -16.87 -20.89 34.31
CA VAL A 164 -18.29 -21.06 34.61
C VAL A 164 -18.43 -22.38 35.36
N SER A 165 -18.44 -22.26 36.70
CA SER A 165 -18.96 -23.29 37.62
C SER A 165 -20.41 -22.99 37.94
#